data_bdaedceaf13840784de2f79bb749f01d
#
_entry.id   bdaedceaf13840784de2f79bb749f01d
#
_cell.length_a   1.000
_cell.length_b   1.000
_cell.length_c   1.000
_cell.angle_alpha   90.00
_cell.angle_beta   90.00
_cell.angle_gamma   90.00
#
_symmetry.space_group_name_H-M   'P 1'
#
loop_
_entity.id
_entity.type
_entity.pdbx_description
1 polymer ?
#
loop_
_entity_poly.entity_id
_entity_poly.type
_entity_poly.pdbx_seq_one_letter_code
_entity_poly.pdbx_strand_id
1 'polypeptide(L)'
;IPKVNYYVCRLRGGMRQTDRFKIKQKIKDAIFSRLSSASGVLSITLVGSFIDSDNLAGISDIDTIVVCEKLNDVIFKQCTEQIKSIDISKCGLEGYQLKINTSFGPLKFDEPKLAVIHLMVYDVVGHRKHVIASPFTCLDWERSNAFKGISLRSIFPVGNLQPRDFIEARRGVGDYLTDLNKGVI
;
A
#
# COMPACT_ATOMS: atom_id res chain seq x y z
N ILE A 1 3.78 30.91 -5.06
CA ILE A 1 3.68 29.45 -4.83
C ILE A 1 3.66 29.26 -3.32
N PRO A 2 2.54 28.87 -2.70
CA PRO A 2 2.52 28.64 -1.27
C PRO A 2 3.35 27.39 -0.93
N LYS A 3 4.25 27.55 0.04
CA LYS A 3 5.03 26.46 0.61
C LYS A 3 4.04 25.54 1.34
N VAL A 4 3.86 24.31 0.82
CA VAL A 4 3.18 23.25 1.55
C VAL A 4 4.07 22.88 2.74
N ASN A 5 3.67 23.28 3.93
CA ASN A 5 4.30 22.84 5.15
C ASN A 5 3.95 21.36 5.37
N TYR A 6 4.87 20.48 5.04
CA TYR A 6 4.80 19.10 5.50
C TYR A 6 4.98 19.13 7.03
N TYR A 7 3.91 18.92 7.76
CA TYR A 7 3.99 18.63 9.19
C TYR A 7 4.70 17.29 9.36
N VAL A 8 6.00 17.35 9.53
CA VAL A 8 6.79 16.21 9.99
C VAL A 8 6.32 15.93 11.42
N CYS A 9 5.54 14.87 11.59
CA CYS A 9 5.21 14.35 12.91
C CYS A 9 6.53 13.92 13.58
N ARG A 10 7.16 14.85 14.32
CA ARG A 10 8.32 14.55 15.16
C ARG A 10 7.85 13.62 16.26
N LEU A 11 8.14 12.32 16.10
CA LEU A 11 8.17 11.39 17.23
C LEU A 11 9.21 11.94 18.24
N ARG A 12 8.72 12.72 19.21
CA ARG A 12 9.51 13.19 20.34
C ARG A 12 9.76 12.00 21.26
N GLY A 13 10.89 11.37 21.09
CA GLY A 13 11.40 10.28 21.89
C GLY A 13 12.33 9.47 21.00
N GLY A 14 13.65 9.59 21.20
CA GLY A 14 14.70 9.09 20.30
C GLY A 14 14.72 7.57 20.17
N MET A 15 13.80 7.01 19.41
CA MET A 15 13.83 5.61 19.00
C MET A 15 15.07 5.41 18.12
N ARG A 16 15.93 4.46 18.48
CA ARG A 16 17.14 4.13 17.72
C ARG A 16 16.77 3.64 16.33
N GLN A 17 17.60 3.91 15.32
CA GLN A 17 17.37 3.47 13.93
C GLN A 17 17.15 1.94 13.82
N THR A 18 17.89 1.17 14.62
CA THR A 18 17.74 -0.28 14.72
C THR A 18 16.35 -0.71 15.18
N ASP A 19 15.70 0.05 16.05
CA ASP A 19 14.36 -0.28 16.56
C ASP A 19 13.29 0.01 15.52
N ARG A 20 13.47 1.06 14.73
CA ARG A 20 12.55 1.40 13.62
C ARG A 20 12.57 0.35 12.50
N PHE A 21 13.74 -0.15 12.15
CA PHE A 21 13.87 -1.25 11.20
C PHE A 21 13.16 -2.52 11.70
N LYS A 22 13.33 -2.87 12.97
CA LYS A 22 12.65 -4.02 13.59
C LYS A 22 11.12 -3.87 13.57
N ILE A 23 10.60 -2.66 13.80
CA ILE A 23 9.16 -2.36 13.74
C ILE A 23 8.64 -2.61 12.33
N LYS A 24 9.31 -2.06 11.30
CA LYS A 24 8.93 -2.30 9.91
C LYS A 24 8.90 -3.77 9.55
N GLN A 25 9.92 -4.52 9.96
CA GLN A 25 9.98 -5.95 9.71
C GLN A 25 8.83 -6.70 10.38
N LYS A 26 8.53 -6.40 11.65
CA LYS A 26 7.39 -7.00 12.36
C LYS A 26 6.05 -6.69 11.70
N ILE A 27 5.84 -5.46 11.23
CA ILE A 27 4.63 -5.07 10.50
C ILE A 27 4.52 -5.86 9.20
N LYS A 28 5.60 -5.92 8.42
CA LYS A 28 5.66 -6.69 7.18
C LYS A 28 5.32 -8.16 7.43
N ASP A 29 5.94 -8.77 8.42
CA ASP A 29 5.73 -10.18 8.77
C ASP A 29 4.29 -10.43 9.25
N ALA A 30 3.71 -9.51 10.01
CA ALA A 30 2.32 -9.58 10.44
C ALA A 30 1.35 -9.54 9.24
N ILE A 31 1.54 -8.61 8.31
CA ILE A 31 0.73 -8.49 7.08
C ILE A 31 0.85 -9.78 6.26
N PHE A 32 2.06 -10.24 6.00
CA PHE A 32 2.29 -11.47 5.22
C PHE A 32 1.68 -12.71 5.89
N SER A 33 1.88 -12.85 7.19
CA SER A 33 1.34 -13.98 7.95
C SER A 33 -0.19 -14.00 7.89
N ARG A 34 -0.83 -12.86 8.14
CA ARG A 34 -2.29 -12.78 8.18
C ARG A 34 -2.92 -13.01 6.80
N LEU A 35 -2.46 -12.32 5.78
CA LEU A 35 -3.03 -12.46 4.44
C LEU A 35 -2.77 -13.83 3.81
N SER A 36 -1.66 -14.49 4.16
CA SER A 36 -1.38 -15.84 3.66
C SER A 36 -2.35 -16.91 4.17
N SER A 37 -3.14 -16.62 5.20
CA SER A 37 -4.18 -17.51 5.68
C SER A 37 -5.48 -17.41 4.89
N ALA A 38 -5.64 -16.38 4.05
CA ALA A 38 -6.82 -16.25 3.19
C ALA A 38 -6.73 -17.21 2.00
N SER A 39 -7.82 -17.90 1.74
CA SER A 39 -7.90 -18.89 0.65
C SER A 39 -7.76 -18.23 -0.72
N GLY A 40 -7.03 -18.88 -1.63
CA GLY A 40 -6.89 -18.43 -3.02
C GLY A 40 -6.01 -17.19 -3.22
N VAL A 41 -5.28 -16.73 -2.19
CA VAL A 41 -4.30 -15.65 -2.33
C VAL A 41 -3.05 -16.17 -3.02
N LEU A 42 -2.71 -15.57 -4.16
CA LEU A 42 -1.54 -15.91 -4.97
C LEU A 42 -0.33 -15.04 -4.64
N SER A 43 -0.56 -13.75 -4.39
CA SER A 43 0.48 -12.76 -4.13
C SER A 43 0.05 -11.77 -3.06
N ILE A 44 1.00 -11.44 -2.20
CA ILE A 44 0.91 -10.32 -1.26
C ILE A 44 2.16 -9.50 -1.48
N THR A 45 2.03 -8.26 -1.92
CA THR A 45 3.17 -7.38 -2.25
C THR A 45 3.02 -6.05 -1.53
N LEU A 46 4.07 -5.61 -0.86
CA LEU A 46 4.14 -4.29 -0.25
C LEU A 46 4.94 -3.36 -1.17
N VAL A 47 4.47 -2.13 -1.32
CA VAL A 47 5.04 -1.12 -2.23
C VAL A 47 5.09 0.25 -1.56
N GLY A 48 5.61 1.23 -2.27
CA GLY A 48 5.59 2.63 -1.87
C GLY A 48 6.55 2.99 -0.73
N SER A 49 6.30 4.12 -0.10
CA SER A 49 7.21 4.73 0.87
C SER A 49 7.54 3.84 2.07
N PHE A 50 6.64 2.95 2.43
CA PHE A 50 6.91 1.99 3.50
C PHE A 50 8.07 1.04 3.19
N ILE A 51 8.25 0.65 1.93
CA ILE A 51 9.35 -0.23 1.50
C ILE A 51 10.60 0.59 1.18
N ASP A 52 10.44 1.73 0.51
CA ASP A 52 11.55 2.54 0.00
C ASP A 52 12.28 3.32 1.10
N SER A 53 11.61 3.61 2.22
CA SER A 53 12.20 4.33 3.34
C SER A 53 12.89 3.39 4.33
N ASP A 54 14.07 3.78 4.83
CA ASP A 54 14.78 3.03 5.87
C ASP A 54 14.14 3.15 7.26
N ASN A 55 13.23 4.10 7.45
CA ASN A 55 12.59 4.36 8.74
C ASN A 55 11.08 4.63 8.57
N LEU A 56 10.38 4.80 9.69
CA LEU A 56 8.93 5.08 9.71
C LEU A 56 8.59 6.56 9.58
N ALA A 57 9.59 7.47 9.56
CA ALA A 57 9.32 8.89 9.44
C ALA A 57 8.93 9.24 7.99
N GLY A 58 7.83 9.97 7.84
CA GLY A 58 7.32 10.40 6.54
C GLY A 58 6.54 9.33 5.76
N ILE A 59 6.27 8.18 6.38
CA ILE A 59 5.37 7.16 5.80
C ILE A 59 3.94 7.59 6.08
N SER A 60 3.16 7.73 5.01
CA SER A 60 1.72 8.06 5.10
C SER A 60 0.89 6.82 5.38
N ASP A 61 1.18 5.74 4.66
CA ASP A 61 0.44 4.50 4.68
C ASP A 61 1.32 3.31 4.29
N ILE A 62 0.75 2.13 4.36
CA ILE A 62 1.40 0.87 3.98
C ILE A 62 0.62 0.30 2.80
N ASP A 63 1.10 0.59 1.60
CA ASP A 63 0.50 0.08 0.38
C ASP A 63 0.66 -1.44 0.28
N THR A 64 -0.46 -2.14 0.29
CA THR A 64 -0.52 -3.61 0.29
C THR A 64 -1.37 -4.09 -0.87
N ILE A 65 -0.74 -4.77 -1.82
CA ILE A 65 -1.38 -5.35 -2.99
C ILE A 65 -1.57 -6.84 -2.76
N VAL A 66 -2.80 -7.30 -2.88
CA VAL A 66 -3.16 -8.72 -2.83
C VAL A 66 -3.72 -9.13 -4.19
N VAL A 67 -3.16 -10.19 -4.76
CA VAL A 67 -3.73 -10.82 -5.95
C VAL A 67 -4.19 -12.23 -5.58
N CYS A 68 -5.45 -12.54 -5.89
CA CYS A 68 -6.05 -13.84 -5.67
C CYS A 68 -6.45 -14.51 -6.99
N GLU A 69 -6.73 -15.81 -6.95
CA GLU A 69 -7.16 -16.57 -8.14
C GLU A 69 -8.47 -16.00 -8.70
N LYS A 70 -9.43 -15.74 -7.83
CA LYS A 70 -10.74 -15.19 -8.18
C LYS A 70 -11.23 -14.30 -7.04
N LEU A 71 -11.46 -13.04 -7.34
CA LEU A 71 -12.00 -12.09 -6.37
C LEU A 71 -13.51 -12.24 -6.25
N ASN A 72 -13.98 -12.29 -5.01
CA ASN A 72 -15.37 -12.22 -4.63
C ASN A 72 -15.50 -11.57 -3.24
N ASP A 73 -16.72 -11.28 -2.82
CA ASP A 73 -17.01 -10.64 -1.54
C ASP A 73 -16.46 -11.40 -0.33
N VAL A 74 -16.43 -12.74 -0.40
CA VAL A 74 -15.93 -13.58 0.71
C VAL A 74 -14.43 -13.40 0.87
N ILE A 75 -13.67 -13.50 -0.22
CA ILE A 75 -12.21 -13.33 -0.19
C ILE A 75 -11.84 -11.90 0.19
N PHE A 76 -12.55 -10.91 -0.36
CA PHE A 76 -12.33 -9.51 0.00
C PHE A 76 -12.55 -9.25 1.50
N LYS A 77 -13.66 -9.76 2.04
CA LYS A 77 -13.95 -9.69 3.48
C LYS A 77 -12.90 -10.42 4.31
N GLN A 78 -12.51 -11.63 3.89
CA GLN A 78 -11.43 -12.37 4.56
C GLN A 78 -10.14 -11.55 4.63
N CYS A 79 -9.66 -11.01 3.51
CA CYS A 79 -8.45 -10.19 3.50
C CYS A 79 -8.58 -8.99 4.44
N THR A 80 -9.72 -8.30 4.40
CA THR A 80 -9.99 -7.14 5.27
C THR A 80 -9.98 -7.52 6.75
N GLU A 81 -10.65 -8.60 7.14
CA GLU A 81 -10.71 -9.05 8.53
C GLU A 81 -9.35 -9.58 9.02
N GLN A 82 -8.58 -10.25 8.17
CA GLN A 82 -7.22 -10.67 8.50
C GLN A 82 -6.33 -9.46 8.81
N ILE A 83 -6.40 -8.41 8.03
CA ILE A 83 -5.64 -7.18 8.30
C ILE A 83 -6.15 -6.49 9.58
N LYS A 84 -7.46 -6.37 9.79
CA LYS A 84 -8.04 -5.80 11.01
C LYS A 84 -7.61 -6.55 12.28
N SER A 85 -7.32 -7.85 12.16
CA SER A 85 -6.89 -8.68 13.28
C SER A 85 -5.41 -8.47 13.69
N ILE A 86 -4.66 -7.64 12.96
CA ILE A 86 -3.29 -7.31 13.31
C ILE A 86 -3.27 -6.43 14.56
N ASP A 87 -2.65 -6.92 15.61
CA ASP A 87 -2.35 -6.13 16.80
C ASP A 87 -1.06 -5.33 16.53
N ILE A 88 -1.23 -4.09 16.11
CA ILE A 88 -0.11 -3.21 15.73
C ILE A 88 0.79 -2.86 16.93
N SER A 89 0.29 -2.99 18.16
CA SER A 89 1.07 -2.76 19.38
C SER A 89 2.18 -3.83 19.52
N LYS A 90 1.89 -5.07 19.15
CA LYS A 90 2.89 -6.17 19.14
C LYS A 90 3.98 -5.95 18.10
N CYS A 91 3.74 -5.11 17.12
CA CYS A 91 4.76 -4.70 16.16
C CYS A 91 5.69 -3.61 16.71
N GLY A 92 5.38 -3.03 17.89
CA GLY A 92 6.15 -1.96 18.52
C GLY A 92 5.56 -0.56 18.30
N LEU A 93 4.30 -0.49 17.88
CA LEU A 93 3.54 0.75 17.74
C LEU A 93 2.49 0.84 18.86
N GLU A 94 2.96 0.92 20.09
CA GLU A 94 2.12 1.05 21.27
C GLU A 94 1.27 2.33 21.24
N GLY A 95 -0.03 2.18 21.48
CA GLY A 95 -0.99 3.28 21.46
C GLY A 95 -1.34 3.78 20.06
N TYR A 96 -0.91 3.08 19.01
CA TYR A 96 -1.38 3.32 17.65
C TYR A 96 -2.67 2.55 17.38
N GLN A 97 -3.56 3.18 16.60
CA GLN A 97 -4.72 2.51 16.03
C GLN A 97 -4.40 2.07 14.60
N LEU A 98 -4.90 0.90 14.22
CA LEU A 98 -4.81 0.42 12.84
C LEU A 98 -6.08 0.82 12.08
N LYS A 99 -5.91 1.50 10.96
CA LYS A 99 -6.98 1.82 10.01
C LYS A 99 -6.69 1.18 8.67
N ILE A 100 -7.74 0.70 8.02
CA ILE A 100 -7.63 0.10 6.68
C ILE A 100 -8.39 1.00 5.72
N ASN A 101 -7.73 1.33 4.61
CA ASN A 101 -8.37 1.94 3.47
C ASN A 101 -8.43 0.92 2.33
N THR A 102 -9.63 0.60 1.90
CA THR A 102 -9.92 -0.33 0.81
C THR A 102 -10.38 0.38 -0.46
N SER A 103 -10.26 1.71 -0.53
CA SER A 103 -10.62 2.51 -1.68
C SER A 103 -9.41 3.17 -2.30
N PHE A 104 -9.45 3.41 -3.60
CA PHE A 104 -8.51 4.28 -4.27
C PHE A 104 -8.81 5.72 -3.91
N GLY A 105 -7.82 6.46 -3.50
CA GLY A 105 -7.96 7.90 -3.20
C GLY A 105 -6.92 8.39 -2.20
N PRO A 106 -6.76 9.71 -2.09
CA PRO A 106 -5.82 10.28 -1.13
C PRO A 106 -6.28 9.97 0.27
N LEU A 107 -5.39 9.37 1.01
CA LEU A 107 -5.61 9.08 2.40
C LEU A 107 -5.13 10.28 3.18
N LYS A 108 -6.05 11.00 3.81
CA LYS A 108 -5.71 12.07 4.76
C LYS A 108 -5.46 11.45 6.12
N PHE A 109 -4.21 11.22 6.44
CA PHE A 109 -3.79 10.67 7.74
C PHE A 109 -3.05 11.73 8.54
N ASP A 110 -3.81 12.67 9.04
CA ASP A 110 -3.29 13.72 9.91
C ASP A 110 -3.46 13.39 11.40
N GLU A 111 -4.02 12.21 11.71
CA GLU A 111 -4.26 11.81 13.09
C GLU A 111 -2.99 11.24 13.73
N PRO A 112 -2.57 11.75 14.90
CA PRO A 112 -1.42 11.21 15.60
C PRO A 112 -1.69 9.77 16.06
N LYS A 113 -0.65 8.91 16.02
CA LYS A 113 -0.72 7.50 16.42
C LYS A 113 -1.71 6.67 15.59
N LEU A 114 -1.82 6.97 14.31
CA LEU A 114 -2.55 6.18 13.35
C LEU A 114 -1.57 5.41 12.46
N ALA A 115 -1.75 4.09 12.36
CA ALA A 115 -1.12 3.24 11.37
C ALA A 115 -2.15 2.90 10.30
N VAL A 116 -1.81 3.12 9.05
CA VAL A 116 -2.76 2.90 7.96
C VAL A 116 -2.23 1.87 6.99
N ILE A 117 -3.08 0.92 6.65
CA ILE A 117 -2.84 -0.03 5.56
C ILE A 117 -3.80 0.31 4.43
N HIS A 118 -3.24 0.67 3.28
CA HIS A 118 -3.97 0.79 2.03
C HIS A 118 -4.04 -0.59 1.38
N LEU A 119 -5.18 -1.25 1.53
CA LEU A 119 -5.37 -2.61 1.04
C LEU A 119 -6.04 -2.60 -0.34
N MET A 120 -5.29 -3.04 -1.34
CA MET A 120 -5.73 -3.20 -2.72
C MET A 120 -5.84 -4.68 -3.06
N VAL A 121 -7.04 -5.16 -3.35
CA VAL A 121 -7.30 -6.58 -3.62
C VAL A 121 -7.78 -6.76 -5.05
N TYR A 122 -7.11 -7.63 -5.80
CA TYR A 122 -7.41 -7.95 -7.19
C TYR A 122 -7.53 -9.46 -7.38
N ASP A 123 -8.25 -9.88 -8.39
CA ASP A 123 -7.97 -11.15 -9.04
C ASP A 123 -6.94 -10.96 -10.18
N VAL A 124 -6.52 -12.05 -10.80
CA VAL A 124 -5.56 -12.02 -11.91
C VAL A 124 -6.04 -11.14 -13.06
N VAL A 125 -7.35 -11.17 -13.36
CA VAL A 125 -7.94 -10.37 -14.44
C VAL A 125 -7.96 -8.89 -14.08
N GLY A 126 -8.37 -8.56 -12.86
CA GLY A 126 -8.39 -7.20 -12.34
C GLY A 126 -6.98 -6.60 -12.24
N HIS A 127 -6.01 -7.38 -11.76
CA HIS A 127 -4.60 -6.98 -11.75
C HIS A 127 -4.09 -6.67 -13.16
N ARG A 128 -4.36 -7.57 -14.13
CA ARG A 128 -3.99 -7.34 -15.54
C ARG A 128 -4.61 -6.07 -16.10
N LYS A 129 -5.90 -5.84 -15.87
CA LYS A 129 -6.58 -4.61 -16.32
C LYS A 129 -5.92 -3.37 -15.72
N HIS A 130 -5.59 -3.41 -14.44
CA HIS A 130 -4.92 -2.29 -13.77
C HIS A 130 -3.53 -2.04 -14.36
N VAL A 131 -2.73 -3.09 -14.60
CA VAL A 131 -1.40 -2.96 -15.24
C VAL A 131 -1.51 -2.32 -16.62
N ILE A 132 -2.48 -2.73 -17.44
CA ILE A 132 -2.69 -2.17 -18.78
C ILE A 132 -3.13 -0.70 -18.72
N ALA A 133 -4.03 -0.37 -17.79
CA ALA A 133 -4.55 0.99 -17.63
C ALA A 133 -3.53 1.95 -16.98
N SER A 134 -2.63 1.42 -16.16
CA SER A 134 -1.68 2.21 -15.37
C SER A 134 -0.28 1.58 -15.33
N PRO A 135 0.37 1.33 -16.48
CA PRO A 135 1.64 0.62 -16.54
C PRO A 135 2.75 1.39 -15.83
N PHE A 136 2.70 2.71 -15.85
CA PHE A 136 3.65 3.57 -15.16
C PHE A 136 3.61 3.37 -13.64
N THR A 137 2.42 3.35 -13.05
CA THR A 137 2.24 3.08 -11.61
C THR A 137 2.67 1.64 -11.28
N CYS A 138 2.26 0.68 -12.08
CA CYS A 138 2.55 -0.73 -11.83
C CYS A 138 4.02 -1.10 -12.01
N LEU A 139 4.82 -0.27 -12.70
CA LEU A 139 6.25 -0.51 -12.84
C LEU A 139 6.97 -0.55 -11.49
N ASP A 140 6.60 0.35 -10.57
CA ASP A 140 7.17 0.34 -9.22
C ASP A 140 6.67 -0.87 -8.41
N TRP A 141 5.42 -1.28 -8.62
CA TRP A 141 4.88 -2.49 -8.01
C TRP A 141 5.65 -3.74 -8.47
N GLU A 142 5.90 -3.86 -9.76
CA GLU A 142 6.64 -4.98 -10.35
C GLU A 142 8.06 -5.11 -9.79
N ARG A 143 8.69 -3.98 -9.47
CA ARG A 143 10.06 -3.93 -8.95
C ARG A 143 10.17 -4.27 -7.46
N SER A 144 9.06 -4.34 -6.74
CA SER A 144 9.10 -4.62 -5.32
C SER A 144 9.62 -6.02 -5.03
N ASN A 145 10.63 -6.09 -4.16
CA ASN A 145 11.16 -7.34 -3.60
C ASN A 145 10.48 -7.73 -2.28
N ALA A 146 9.53 -6.93 -1.80
CA ALA A 146 8.79 -7.17 -0.57
C ALA A 146 7.48 -7.88 -0.87
N PHE A 147 7.55 -9.16 -1.25
CA PHE A 147 6.37 -9.97 -1.55
C PHE A 147 6.43 -11.35 -0.91
N LYS A 148 5.26 -11.99 -0.81
CA LYS A 148 5.08 -13.39 -0.44
C LYS A 148 4.15 -14.08 -1.45
N GLY A 149 4.48 -15.30 -1.84
CA GLY A 149 3.82 -16.02 -2.92
C GLY A 149 4.43 -15.69 -4.28
N ILE A 150 3.61 -15.50 -5.30
CA ILE A 150 4.04 -15.22 -6.67
C ILE A 150 4.31 -13.72 -6.81
N SER A 151 5.43 -13.33 -7.41
CA SER A 151 5.71 -11.90 -7.66
C SER A 151 4.71 -11.32 -8.67
N LEU A 152 4.39 -10.03 -8.54
CA LEU A 152 3.49 -9.36 -9.49
C LEU A 152 4.00 -9.47 -10.93
N ARG A 153 5.31 -9.38 -11.12
CA ARG A 153 5.96 -9.57 -12.42
C ARG A 153 5.70 -10.95 -13.02
N SER A 154 5.63 -11.99 -12.18
CA SER A 154 5.35 -13.36 -12.65
C SER A 154 3.87 -13.59 -12.92
N ILE A 155 2.98 -12.82 -12.30
CA ILE A 155 1.54 -12.88 -12.59
C ILE A 155 1.23 -12.20 -13.92
N PHE A 156 1.67 -10.95 -14.06
CA PHE A 156 1.51 -10.18 -15.29
C PHE A 156 2.54 -9.04 -15.31
N PRO A 157 3.61 -9.16 -16.13
CA PRO A 157 4.67 -8.17 -16.15
C PRO A 157 4.21 -6.85 -16.80
N VAL A 158 4.71 -5.76 -16.28
CA VAL A 158 4.64 -4.46 -16.95
C VAL A 158 5.59 -4.49 -18.15
N GLY A 159 5.09 -4.25 -19.34
CA GLY A 159 5.93 -4.13 -20.54
C GLY A 159 6.83 -2.89 -20.48
N ASN A 160 7.57 -2.66 -21.56
CA ASN A 160 8.34 -1.44 -21.71
C ASN A 160 7.40 -0.23 -21.76
N LEU A 161 7.70 0.80 -20.96
CA LEU A 161 6.95 2.06 -20.97
C LEU A 161 7.04 2.72 -22.34
N GLN A 162 5.91 3.15 -22.87
CA GLN A 162 5.74 3.85 -24.13
C GLN A 162 5.42 5.32 -23.87
N PRO A 163 5.67 6.23 -24.83
CA PRO A 163 5.30 7.66 -24.69
C PRO A 163 3.83 7.88 -24.27
N ARG A 164 2.91 7.05 -24.75
CA ARG A 164 1.50 7.09 -24.37
C ARG A 164 1.27 6.87 -22.87
N ASP A 165 2.08 6.03 -22.23
CA ASP A 165 1.91 5.69 -20.81
C ASP A 165 2.18 6.91 -19.93
N PHE A 166 3.15 7.76 -20.32
CA PHE A 166 3.42 9.03 -19.65
C PHE A 166 2.27 10.04 -19.87
N ILE A 167 1.63 10.03 -21.04
CA ILE A 167 0.48 10.89 -21.33
C ILE A 167 -0.71 10.46 -20.45
N GLU A 168 -0.99 9.16 -20.37
CA GLU A 168 -2.07 8.62 -19.54
C GLU A 168 -1.81 8.85 -18.05
N ALA A 169 -0.59 8.68 -17.58
CA ALA A 169 -0.23 8.99 -16.19
C ALA A 169 -0.47 10.47 -15.86
N ARG A 170 -0.11 11.39 -16.76
CA ARG A 170 -0.35 12.83 -16.58
C ARG A 170 -1.85 13.16 -16.58
N ARG A 171 -2.61 12.51 -17.45
CA ARG A 171 -4.07 12.66 -17.48
C ARG A 171 -4.68 12.21 -16.16
N GLY A 172 -4.31 11.04 -15.66
CA GLY A 172 -4.75 10.52 -14.37
C GLY A 172 -4.45 11.45 -13.21
N VAL A 173 -3.27 12.08 -13.18
CA VAL A 173 -2.95 13.11 -12.18
C VAL A 173 -3.85 14.33 -12.29
N GLY A 174 -4.16 14.78 -13.51
CA GLY A 174 -5.08 15.90 -13.75
C GLY A 174 -6.49 15.61 -13.24
N ASP A 175 -7.00 14.43 -13.53
CA ASP A 175 -8.32 13.99 -13.09
C ASP A 175 -8.37 13.91 -11.56
N TYR A 176 -7.36 13.31 -10.95
CA TYR A 176 -7.20 13.21 -9.50
C TYR A 176 -7.19 14.59 -8.83
N LEU A 177 -6.39 15.54 -9.32
CA LEU A 177 -6.34 16.89 -8.77
C LEU A 177 -7.69 17.62 -8.93
N THR A 178 -8.40 17.37 -10.04
CA THR A 178 -9.72 17.92 -10.29
C THR A 178 -10.72 17.40 -9.28
N ASP A 179 -10.73 16.09 -9.01
CA ASP A 179 -11.66 15.46 -8.08
C ASP A 179 -11.34 15.83 -6.62
N LEU A 180 -10.06 15.96 -6.28
CA LEU A 180 -9.64 16.49 -4.99
C LEU A 180 -10.16 17.91 -4.74
N ASN A 181 -10.06 18.78 -5.74
CA ASN A 181 -10.53 20.16 -5.65
C ASN A 181 -12.08 20.25 -5.56
N LYS A 182 -12.80 19.28 -6.11
CA LYS A 182 -14.27 19.19 -6.00
C LYS A 182 -14.71 18.57 -4.66
N GLY A 183 -13.80 18.06 -3.84
CA GLY A 183 -14.12 17.38 -2.60
C GLY A 183 -14.83 16.03 -2.80
N VAL A 184 -14.64 15.40 -3.96
CA VAL A 184 -15.23 14.10 -4.31
C VAL A 184 -14.41 12.95 -3.71
N ILE A 185 -13.18 13.23 -3.32
CA ILE A 185 -12.23 12.28 -2.72
C ILE A 185 -11.85 12.75 -1.32
#